data_4bfee84f82f5ed3de18156eec7df43f7
#
_entry.id   4bfee84f82f5ed3de18156eec7df43f7
#
_cell.length_a   1.000
_cell.length_b   1.000
_cell.length_c   1.000
_cell.angle_alpha   90.00
_cell.angle_beta   90.00
_cell.angle_gamma   90.00
#
_symmetry.space_group_name_H-M   'P 1'
#
loop_
_entity.id
_entity.type
_entity.pdbx_description
1 polymer ?
#
loop_
_entity_poly.entity_id
_entity_poly.type
_entity_poly.pdbx_seq_one_letter_code
_entity_poly.pdbx_strand_id
1 'polypeptide(L)'
;MFKLKDWIDKDKIRWTQLSANPSAGAISLLEKNQDKIDWDMLSFNPSALTLLENNQDKICWDMLSQNPSERALTLLEKNQDKIVWTWLSANPSARAIALLENNQDKIDWSWLSLNPSALTLLEKNQDKIYWVSLSANPSAITLLEKNQDKIWWSRLSTNPSARAIALLENNQDKINWTQLSENPSALTLLEKNQDKIDWTYLSRNPSARAIALLENNQDKIVWSQLSRIPAIIEYDYKGMKDAMYKGIKEDLVKNRFHPKNIPKFRDWGMDGFEDYEDE
;
A
#
# COMPACT_ATOMS: atom_id res chain seq x y z
N MET A 1 26.15 -11.20 3.93
CA MET A 1 25.36 -12.01 4.91
C MET A 1 24.46 -11.05 5.68
N PHE A 2 23.14 -11.28 5.73
CA PHE A 2 22.21 -10.45 6.50
C PHE A 2 22.14 -10.94 7.95
N LYS A 3 22.06 -10.01 8.91
CA LYS A 3 21.78 -10.27 10.32
C LYS A 3 20.76 -9.22 10.84
N LEU A 4 20.05 -9.57 11.90
CA LEU A 4 19.28 -8.57 12.65
C LEU A 4 20.26 -7.57 13.29
N LYS A 5 19.81 -6.33 13.45
CA LYS A 5 20.54 -5.35 14.25
C LYS A 5 20.63 -5.84 15.69
N ASP A 6 21.72 -5.57 16.38
CA ASP A 6 22.04 -6.17 17.69
C ASP A 6 21.04 -5.80 18.81
N TRP A 7 20.31 -4.69 18.64
CA TRP A 7 19.26 -4.25 19.58
C TRP A 7 17.89 -4.91 19.38
N ILE A 8 17.70 -5.72 18.30
CA ILE A 8 16.42 -6.36 18.01
C ILE A 8 16.33 -7.66 18.80
N ASP A 9 15.34 -7.72 19.67
CA ASP A 9 14.96 -8.92 20.42
C ASP A 9 14.27 -9.93 19.49
N LYS A 10 14.91 -11.08 19.28
CA LYS A 10 14.41 -12.12 18.37
C LYS A 10 13.10 -12.75 18.85
N ASP A 11 12.86 -12.75 20.15
CA ASP A 11 11.65 -13.34 20.74
C ASP A 11 10.42 -12.45 20.57
N LYS A 12 10.63 -11.17 20.24
CA LYS A 12 9.59 -10.19 19.93
C LYS A 12 9.25 -10.08 18.46
N ILE A 13 10.00 -10.77 17.59
CA ILE A 13 9.71 -10.77 16.15
C ILE A 13 8.40 -11.52 15.88
N ARG A 14 7.49 -10.85 15.15
CA ARG A 14 6.29 -11.48 14.62
C ARG A 14 6.63 -12.19 13.31
N TRP A 15 6.82 -13.50 13.37
CA TRP A 15 7.25 -14.31 12.24
C TRP A 15 6.25 -14.33 11.07
N THR A 16 4.94 -14.23 11.37
CA THR A 16 3.90 -14.02 10.34
C THR A 16 4.18 -12.77 9.50
N GLN A 17 4.47 -11.65 10.15
CA GLN A 17 4.78 -10.39 9.44
C GLN A 17 6.13 -10.47 8.71
N LEU A 18 7.09 -11.17 9.29
CA LEU A 18 8.39 -11.38 8.64
C LEU A 18 8.26 -12.26 7.39
N SER A 19 7.40 -13.26 7.41
CA SER A 19 7.12 -14.14 6.26
C SER A 19 6.53 -13.38 5.07
N ALA A 20 5.76 -12.31 5.33
CA ALA A 20 5.24 -11.42 4.31
C ALA A 20 6.25 -10.37 3.81
N ASN A 21 7.41 -10.21 4.48
CA ASN A 21 8.41 -9.18 4.16
C ASN A 21 9.24 -9.58 2.93
N PRO A 22 9.19 -8.80 1.81
CA PRO A 22 9.87 -9.17 0.56
C PRO A 22 11.38 -8.87 0.54
N SER A 23 11.94 -8.31 1.62
CA SER A 23 13.38 -7.98 1.65
C SER A 23 14.26 -9.22 1.66
N ALA A 24 15.37 -9.17 0.95
CA ALA A 24 16.36 -10.28 0.91
C ALA A 24 16.87 -10.65 2.31
N GLY A 25 16.94 -9.67 3.22
CA GLY A 25 17.35 -9.93 4.62
C GLY A 25 16.31 -10.74 5.38
N ALA A 26 15.00 -10.48 5.16
CA ALA A 26 13.92 -11.27 5.76
C ALA A 26 13.93 -12.70 5.22
N ILE A 27 14.03 -12.90 3.90
CA ILE A 27 14.11 -14.22 3.29
C ILE A 27 15.30 -15.02 3.84
N SER A 28 16.50 -14.41 3.91
CA SER A 28 17.69 -15.07 4.48
C SER A 28 17.56 -15.43 5.96
N LEU A 29 16.74 -14.69 6.73
CA LEU A 29 16.45 -15.02 8.12
C LEU A 29 15.44 -16.17 8.22
N LEU A 30 14.41 -16.19 7.36
CA LEU A 30 13.42 -17.25 7.28
C LEU A 30 14.04 -18.59 6.85
N GLU A 31 14.97 -18.59 5.89
CA GLU A 31 15.73 -19.79 5.48
C GLU A 31 16.44 -20.47 6.65
N LYS A 32 16.91 -19.70 7.63
CA LYS A 32 17.59 -20.21 8.84
C LYS A 32 16.64 -20.60 9.98
N ASN A 33 15.37 -20.26 9.87
CA ASN A 33 14.36 -20.47 10.93
C ASN A 33 13.06 -20.99 10.31
N GLN A 34 13.15 -22.09 9.57
CA GLN A 34 12.03 -22.62 8.79
C GLN A 34 10.88 -23.14 9.67
N ASP A 35 11.16 -23.49 10.92
CA ASP A 35 10.19 -23.88 11.94
C ASP A 35 9.25 -22.73 12.35
N LYS A 36 9.65 -21.47 12.09
CA LYS A 36 8.91 -20.27 12.47
C LYS A 36 8.20 -19.60 11.28
N ILE A 37 8.33 -20.15 10.08
CA ILE A 37 7.70 -19.60 8.88
C ILE A 37 6.19 -19.75 8.95
N ASP A 38 5.48 -18.63 8.68
CA ASP A 38 4.09 -18.64 8.29
C ASP A 38 4.03 -18.90 6.77
N TRP A 39 3.71 -20.13 6.37
CA TRP A 39 3.74 -20.56 4.98
C TRP A 39 2.64 -19.94 4.15
N ASP A 40 1.52 -19.52 4.74
CA ASP A 40 0.45 -18.79 4.06
C ASP A 40 0.95 -17.42 3.61
N MET A 41 1.53 -16.66 4.53
CA MET A 41 2.12 -15.36 4.23
C MET A 41 3.32 -15.46 3.29
N LEU A 42 4.14 -16.52 3.44
CA LEU A 42 5.28 -16.75 2.56
C LEU A 42 4.84 -17.06 1.13
N SER A 43 3.75 -17.82 0.95
CA SER A 43 3.22 -18.17 -0.39
C SER A 43 2.75 -16.94 -1.17
N PHE A 44 2.26 -15.92 -0.49
CA PHE A 44 1.92 -14.63 -1.09
C PHE A 44 3.14 -13.75 -1.40
N ASN A 45 4.30 -14.00 -0.75
CA ASN A 45 5.49 -13.17 -0.85
C ASN A 45 6.21 -13.38 -2.21
N PRO A 46 6.31 -12.36 -3.10
CA PRO A 46 6.90 -12.53 -4.43
C PRO A 46 8.41 -12.79 -4.41
N SER A 47 9.09 -12.52 -3.29
CA SER A 47 10.54 -12.74 -3.15
C SER A 47 10.89 -14.11 -2.59
N ALA A 48 9.92 -14.90 -2.10
CA ALA A 48 10.14 -16.14 -1.37
C ALA A 48 10.16 -17.41 -2.25
N LEU A 49 10.09 -17.30 -3.58
CA LEU A 49 9.80 -18.43 -4.48
C LEU A 49 10.86 -19.55 -4.40
N THR A 50 12.13 -19.23 -4.18
CA THR A 50 13.16 -20.27 -4.01
C THR A 50 12.90 -21.15 -2.77
N LEU A 51 12.44 -20.53 -1.68
CA LEU A 51 12.12 -21.25 -0.45
C LEU A 51 10.85 -22.10 -0.62
N LEU A 52 9.85 -21.59 -1.35
CA LEU A 52 8.62 -22.33 -1.69
C LEU A 52 8.90 -23.52 -2.63
N GLU A 53 9.72 -23.34 -3.65
CA GLU A 53 10.10 -24.40 -4.59
C GLU A 53 10.80 -25.57 -3.89
N ASN A 54 11.58 -25.28 -2.83
CA ASN A 54 12.26 -26.30 -2.02
C ASN A 54 11.34 -26.94 -0.96
N ASN A 55 10.13 -26.41 -0.73
CA ASN A 55 9.18 -26.86 0.29
C ASN A 55 7.74 -26.90 -0.27
N GLN A 56 7.54 -27.57 -1.39
CA GLN A 56 6.27 -27.56 -2.12
C GLN A 56 5.10 -28.17 -1.33
N ASP A 57 5.39 -29.04 -0.39
CA ASP A 57 4.42 -29.64 0.54
C ASP A 57 3.82 -28.63 1.52
N LYS A 58 4.48 -27.47 1.72
CA LYS A 58 4.05 -26.40 2.63
C LYS A 58 3.41 -25.21 1.94
N ILE A 59 3.28 -25.25 0.60
CA ILE A 59 2.69 -24.14 -0.16
C ILE A 59 1.20 -24.02 0.15
N CYS A 60 0.77 -22.82 0.53
CA CYS A 60 -0.63 -22.41 0.52
C CYS A 60 -1.01 -21.98 -0.91
N TRP A 61 -1.69 -22.86 -1.63
CA TRP A 61 -2.03 -22.65 -3.04
C TRP A 61 -3.01 -21.49 -3.26
N ASP A 62 -3.87 -21.20 -2.27
CA ASP A 62 -4.76 -20.04 -2.26
C ASP A 62 -3.94 -18.74 -2.33
N MET A 63 -2.95 -18.62 -1.46
CA MET A 63 -2.07 -17.44 -1.40
C MET A 63 -1.11 -17.39 -2.59
N LEU A 64 -0.62 -18.54 -3.06
CA LEU A 64 0.22 -18.60 -4.26
C LEU A 64 -0.55 -18.18 -5.52
N SER A 65 -1.85 -18.51 -5.63
CA SER A 65 -2.69 -18.10 -6.76
C SER A 65 -2.87 -16.58 -6.85
N GLN A 66 -2.73 -15.86 -5.74
CA GLN A 66 -2.73 -14.40 -5.68
C GLN A 66 -1.35 -13.78 -5.94
N ASN A 67 -0.26 -14.55 -5.87
CA ASN A 67 1.10 -14.05 -6.00
C ASN A 67 1.38 -13.62 -7.45
N PRO A 68 1.70 -12.32 -7.73
CA PRO A 68 1.82 -11.83 -9.11
C PRO A 68 3.16 -12.13 -9.77
N SER A 69 4.11 -12.78 -9.07
CA SER A 69 5.44 -13.00 -9.60
C SER A 69 5.44 -14.08 -10.70
N GLU A 70 6.27 -13.88 -11.72
CA GLU A 70 6.42 -14.81 -12.85
C GLU A 70 6.78 -16.24 -12.41
N ARG A 71 7.60 -16.37 -11.35
CA ARG A 71 7.98 -17.69 -10.82
C ARG A 71 6.81 -18.39 -10.12
N ALA A 72 5.95 -17.64 -9.39
CA ALA A 72 4.74 -18.20 -8.81
C ALA A 72 3.82 -18.75 -9.90
N LEU A 73 3.62 -18.00 -10.98
CA LEU A 73 2.82 -18.42 -12.13
C LEU A 73 3.41 -19.66 -12.80
N THR A 74 4.75 -19.75 -12.93
CA THR A 74 5.41 -20.95 -13.44
C THR A 74 5.13 -22.19 -12.55
N LEU A 75 5.10 -21.99 -11.24
CA LEU A 75 4.79 -23.06 -10.29
C LEU A 75 3.34 -23.50 -10.36
N LEU A 76 2.41 -22.54 -10.52
CA LEU A 76 0.98 -22.80 -10.72
C LEU A 76 0.72 -23.55 -12.04
N GLU A 77 1.36 -23.17 -13.13
CA GLU A 77 1.24 -23.85 -14.42
C GLU A 77 1.68 -25.31 -14.38
N LYS A 78 2.69 -25.63 -13.55
CA LYS A 78 3.12 -27.03 -13.33
C LYS A 78 2.18 -27.82 -12.42
N ASN A 79 1.32 -27.15 -11.65
CA ASN A 79 0.43 -27.73 -10.64
C ASN A 79 -1.01 -27.21 -10.83
N GLN A 80 -1.55 -27.35 -12.05
CA GLN A 80 -2.83 -26.74 -12.41
C GLN A 80 -4.02 -27.28 -11.60
N ASP A 81 -3.91 -28.49 -11.08
CA ASP A 81 -4.89 -29.12 -10.19
C ASP A 81 -5.00 -28.42 -8.82
N LYS A 82 -3.98 -27.64 -8.45
CA LYS A 82 -3.91 -26.91 -7.18
C LYS A 82 -4.23 -25.42 -7.31
N ILE A 83 -4.48 -24.93 -8.52
CA ILE A 83 -4.84 -23.53 -8.75
C ILE A 83 -6.20 -23.21 -8.12
N VAL A 84 -6.24 -22.17 -7.29
CA VAL A 84 -7.50 -21.59 -6.82
C VAL A 84 -7.92 -20.51 -7.80
N TRP A 85 -8.76 -20.88 -8.76
CA TRP A 85 -9.13 -20.06 -9.91
C TRP A 85 -9.82 -18.76 -9.54
N THR A 86 -10.56 -18.71 -8.43
CA THR A 86 -11.15 -17.48 -7.89
C THR A 86 -10.06 -16.45 -7.59
N TRP A 87 -9.01 -16.85 -6.89
CA TRP A 87 -7.89 -15.98 -6.57
C TRP A 87 -7.01 -15.65 -7.78
N LEU A 88 -6.84 -16.59 -8.68
CA LEU A 88 -6.14 -16.34 -9.94
C LEU A 88 -6.89 -15.32 -10.80
N SER A 89 -8.23 -15.30 -10.77
CA SER A 89 -9.05 -14.32 -11.51
C SER A 89 -8.83 -12.88 -10.99
N ALA A 90 -8.45 -12.73 -9.72
CA ALA A 90 -8.08 -11.44 -9.14
C ALA A 90 -6.60 -11.05 -9.37
N ASN A 91 -5.76 -11.99 -9.84
CA ASN A 91 -4.32 -11.76 -10.00
C ASN A 91 -4.03 -10.81 -11.18
N PRO A 92 -3.34 -9.65 -10.95
CA PRO A 92 -3.15 -8.63 -11.99
C PRO A 92 -2.05 -8.96 -13.01
N SER A 93 -1.34 -10.06 -12.86
CA SER A 93 -0.24 -10.45 -13.76
C SER A 93 -0.76 -10.79 -15.16
N ALA A 94 -0.11 -10.30 -16.21
CA ALA A 94 -0.45 -10.63 -17.59
C ALA A 94 -0.42 -12.13 -17.87
N ARG A 95 0.48 -12.87 -17.20
CA ARG A 95 0.59 -14.33 -17.32
C ARG A 95 -0.59 -15.04 -16.66
N ALA A 96 -1.12 -14.53 -15.53
CA ALA A 96 -2.34 -15.04 -14.92
C ALA A 96 -3.54 -14.86 -15.88
N ILE A 97 -3.65 -13.68 -16.51
CA ILE A 97 -4.70 -13.43 -17.51
C ILE A 97 -4.59 -14.42 -18.70
N ALA A 98 -3.37 -14.66 -19.21
CA ALA A 98 -3.16 -15.65 -20.29
C ALA A 98 -3.55 -17.09 -19.87
N LEU A 99 -3.29 -17.46 -18.62
CA LEU A 99 -3.69 -18.76 -18.08
C LEU A 99 -5.21 -18.88 -17.95
N LEU A 100 -5.89 -17.80 -17.53
CA LEU A 100 -7.35 -17.71 -17.46
C LEU A 100 -7.97 -17.74 -18.88
N GLU A 101 -7.37 -17.08 -19.86
CA GLU A 101 -7.84 -17.07 -21.26
C GLU A 101 -7.87 -18.49 -21.84
N ASN A 102 -6.93 -19.35 -21.44
CA ASN A 102 -6.87 -20.75 -21.83
C ASN A 102 -7.79 -21.69 -20.99
N ASN A 103 -8.38 -21.19 -19.89
CA ASN A 103 -9.20 -21.97 -18.95
C ASN A 103 -10.49 -21.20 -18.58
N GLN A 104 -11.21 -20.74 -19.58
CA GLN A 104 -12.34 -19.82 -19.38
C GLN A 104 -13.51 -20.41 -18.58
N ASP A 105 -13.64 -21.72 -18.55
CA ASP A 105 -14.62 -22.46 -17.76
C ASP A 105 -14.37 -22.36 -16.23
N LYS A 106 -13.14 -22.01 -15.84
CA LYS A 106 -12.71 -21.90 -14.45
C LYS A 106 -12.66 -20.46 -13.92
N ILE A 107 -12.93 -19.47 -14.78
CA ILE A 107 -12.88 -18.06 -14.42
C ILE A 107 -13.98 -17.70 -13.42
N ASP A 108 -13.59 -17.04 -12.32
CA ASP A 108 -14.53 -16.27 -11.52
C ASP A 108 -14.70 -14.87 -12.16
N TRP A 109 -15.78 -14.72 -12.93
CA TRP A 109 -16.07 -13.50 -13.68
C TRP A 109 -16.34 -12.29 -12.78
N SER A 110 -16.73 -12.50 -11.52
CA SER A 110 -16.93 -11.37 -10.59
C SER A 110 -15.60 -10.76 -10.15
N TRP A 111 -14.61 -11.58 -9.83
CA TRP A 111 -13.25 -11.14 -9.53
C TRP A 111 -12.52 -10.65 -10.78
N LEU A 112 -12.69 -11.33 -11.90
CA LEU A 112 -12.09 -10.90 -13.17
C LEU A 112 -12.61 -9.51 -13.59
N SER A 113 -13.90 -9.23 -13.40
CA SER A 113 -14.49 -7.92 -13.74
C SER A 113 -13.91 -6.77 -12.90
N LEU A 114 -13.44 -7.05 -11.69
CA LEU A 114 -12.76 -6.07 -10.83
C LEU A 114 -11.27 -5.92 -11.20
N ASN A 115 -10.68 -6.90 -11.89
CA ASN A 115 -9.26 -6.93 -12.19
C ASN A 115 -8.90 -5.90 -13.29
N PRO A 116 -8.05 -4.88 -13.00
CA PRO A 116 -7.74 -3.83 -13.97
C PRO A 116 -6.94 -4.33 -15.18
N SER A 117 -6.27 -5.48 -15.07
CA SER A 117 -5.49 -6.09 -16.16
C SER A 117 -6.31 -6.94 -17.11
N ALA A 118 -7.57 -7.24 -16.78
CA ALA A 118 -8.40 -8.21 -17.51
C ALA A 118 -9.26 -7.58 -18.63
N LEU A 119 -9.13 -6.29 -18.91
CA LEU A 119 -10.06 -5.56 -19.79
C LEU A 119 -10.23 -6.20 -21.16
N THR A 120 -9.14 -6.62 -21.80
CA THR A 120 -9.20 -7.27 -23.14
C THR A 120 -9.99 -8.58 -23.11
N LEU A 121 -9.84 -9.38 -22.05
CA LEU A 121 -10.58 -10.63 -21.90
C LEU A 121 -12.07 -10.38 -21.63
N LEU A 122 -12.39 -9.35 -20.84
CA LEU A 122 -13.76 -8.90 -20.58
C LEU A 122 -14.44 -8.35 -21.84
N GLU A 123 -13.73 -7.59 -22.66
CA GLU A 123 -14.26 -7.06 -23.95
C GLU A 123 -14.62 -8.19 -24.92
N LYS A 124 -13.88 -9.29 -24.93
CA LYS A 124 -14.18 -10.49 -25.72
C LYS A 124 -15.37 -11.30 -25.18
N ASN A 125 -15.73 -11.15 -23.87
CA ASN A 125 -16.73 -11.96 -23.17
C ASN A 125 -17.76 -11.08 -22.44
N GLN A 126 -18.36 -10.13 -23.14
CA GLN A 126 -19.23 -9.12 -22.52
C GLN A 126 -20.50 -9.70 -21.88
N ASP A 127 -20.93 -10.88 -22.30
CA ASP A 127 -22.06 -11.62 -21.74
C ASP A 127 -21.77 -12.17 -20.32
N LYS A 128 -20.48 -12.31 -19.98
CA LYS A 128 -20.01 -12.84 -18.69
C LYS A 128 -19.59 -11.76 -17.70
N ILE A 129 -19.64 -10.50 -18.10
CA ILE A 129 -19.23 -9.37 -17.25
C ILE A 129 -20.14 -9.26 -16.02
N TYR A 130 -19.52 -9.19 -14.85
CA TYR A 130 -20.19 -8.82 -13.62
C TYR A 130 -20.15 -7.29 -13.42
N TRP A 131 -21.16 -6.60 -13.93
CA TRP A 131 -21.23 -5.14 -14.05
C TRP A 131 -21.09 -4.41 -12.71
N VAL A 132 -21.50 -5.03 -11.59
CA VAL A 132 -21.29 -4.48 -10.24
C VAL A 132 -19.79 -4.30 -9.95
N SER A 133 -19.00 -5.34 -10.20
CA SER A 133 -17.54 -5.30 -10.02
C SER A 133 -16.86 -4.41 -11.06
N LEU A 134 -17.31 -4.48 -12.32
CA LEU A 134 -16.75 -3.68 -13.40
C LEU A 134 -16.90 -2.18 -13.14
N SER A 135 -18.01 -1.75 -12.52
CA SER A 135 -18.23 -0.34 -12.20
C SER A 135 -17.18 0.25 -11.25
N ALA A 136 -16.59 -0.58 -10.39
CA ALA A 136 -15.49 -0.18 -9.51
C ALA A 136 -14.10 -0.31 -10.17
N ASN A 137 -13.99 -0.94 -11.36
CA ASN A 137 -12.71 -1.16 -12.04
C ASN A 137 -12.22 0.13 -12.72
N PRO A 138 -11.07 0.72 -12.32
CA PRO A 138 -10.60 1.98 -12.87
C PRO A 138 -10.20 1.91 -14.36
N SER A 139 -9.86 0.73 -14.85
CA SER A 139 -9.47 0.52 -16.25
C SER A 139 -10.67 0.39 -17.20
N ALA A 140 -11.88 0.11 -16.68
CA ALA A 140 -13.03 -0.28 -17.48
C ALA A 140 -13.94 0.88 -17.92
N ILE A 141 -13.55 2.14 -17.71
CA ILE A 141 -14.44 3.30 -17.91
C ILE A 141 -14.95 3.40 -19.35
N THR A 142 -14.11 3.11 -20.35
CA THR A 142 -14.53 3.15 -21.77
C THR A 142 -15.65 2.13 -22.05
N LEU A 143 -15.60 0.96 -21.40
CA LEU A 143 -16.62 -0.06 -21.55
C LEU A 143 -17.92 0.33 -20.80
N LEU A 144 -17.80 0.98 -19.64
CA LEU A 144 -18.94 1.53 -18.88
C LEU A 144 -19.62 2.67 -19.63
N GLU A 145 -18.89 3.58 -20.26
CA GLU A 145 -19.44 4.68 -21.06
C GLU A 145 -20.27 4.19 -22.25
N LYS A 146 -19.89 3.05 -22.83
CA LYS A 146 -20.65 2.40 -23.92
C LYS A 146 -21.87 1.63 -23.42
N ASN A 147 -21.97 1.31 -22.12
CA ASN A 147 -23.01 0.49 -21.52
C ASN A 147 -23.57 1.17 -20.25
N GLN A 148 -24.01 2.42 -20.36
CA GLN A 148 -24.41 3.22 -19.21
C GLN A 148 -25.65 2.67 -18.47
N ASP A 149 -26.49 1.91 -19.16
CA ASP A 149 -27.63 1.20 -18.60
C ASP A 149 -27.25 0.08 -17.62
N LYS A 150 -26.00 -0.42 -17.71
CA LYS A 150 -25.46 -1.48 -16.87
C LYS A 150 -24.61 -1.00 -15.70
N ILE A 151 -24.39 0.31 -15.58
CA ILE A 151 -23.57 0.91 -14.53
C ILE A 151 -24.24 0.76 -13.15
N TRP A 152 -23.48 0.22 -12.20
CA TRP A 152 -23.80 0.28 -10.78
C TRP A 152 -23.22 1.57 -10.17
N TRP A 153 -24.04 2.62 -10.14
CA TRP A 153 -23.64 3.97 -9.78
C TRP A 153 -23.03 4.07 -8.37
N SER A 154 -23.50 3.26 -7.42
CA SER A 154 -22.89 3.20 -6.09
C SER A 154 -21.45 2.66 -6.14
N ARG A 155 -21.19 1.69 -7.00
CA ARG A 155 -19.83 1.17 -7.22
C ARG A 155 -18.97 2.13 -8.04
N LEU A 156 -19.55 2.79 -9.04
CA LEU A 156 -18.86 3.83 -9.79
C LEU A 156 -18.44 4.99 -8.88
N SER A 157 -19.23 5.32 -7.85
CA SER A 157 -18.89 6.37 -6.86
C SER A 157 -17.62 6.04 -6.05
N THR A 158 -17.23 4.76 -5.95
CA THR A 158 -15.95 4.35 -5.33
C THR A 158 -14.78 4.33 -6.33
N ASN A 159 -15.03 4.43 -7.63
CA ASN A 159 -14.01 4.31 -8.67
C ASN A 159 -13.06 5.54 -8.66
N PRO A 160 -11.73 5.35 -8.50
CA PRO A 160 -10.81 6.47 -8.35
C PRO A 160 -10.40 7.13 -9.67
N SER A 161 -10.86 6.64 -10.82
CA SER A 161 -10.44 7.19 -12.11
C SER A 161 -11.08 8.57 -12.36
N ALA A 162 -10.30 9.52 -12.90
CA ALA A 162 -10.80 10.86 -13.23
C ALA A 162 -11.99 10.83 -14.22
N ARG A 163 -12.00 9.85 -15.14
CA ARG A 163 -13.13 9.66 -16.09
C ARG A 163 -14.40 9.15 -15.38
N ALA A 164 -14.26 8.32 -14.35
CA ALA A 164 -15.41 7.91 -13.53
C ALA A 164 -16.02 9.12 -12.81
N ILE A 165 -15.18 9.99 -12.26
CA ILE A 165 -15.65 11.22 -11.60
C ILE A 165 -16.35 12.14 -12.62
N ALA A 166 -15.81 12.31 -13.84
CA ALA A 166 -16.46 13.09 -14.88
C ALA A 166 -17.83 12.50 -15.31
N LEU A 167 -17.93 11.15 -15.35
CA LEU A 167 -19.20 10.48 -15.66
C LEU A 167 -20.22 10.68 -14.54
N LEU A 168 -19.80 10.67 -13.28
CA LEU A 168 -20.64 10.99 -12.12
C LEU A 168 -21.07 12.46 -12.12
N GLU A 169 -20.18 13.40 -12.46
CA GLU A 169 -20.48 14.83 -12.55
C GLU A 169 -21.59 15.12 -13.56
N ASN A 170 -21.64 14.36 -14.65
CA ASN A 170 -22.68 14.43 -15.68
C ASN A 170 -23.99 13.69 -15.31
N ASN A 171 -24.00 12.90 -14.21
CA ASN A 171 -25.13 12.09 -13.75
C ASN A 171 -25.33 12.22 -12.24
N GLN A 172 -25.42 13.45 -11.74
CA GLN A 172 -25.41 13.74 -10.30
C GLN A 172 -26.59 13.15 -9.53
N ASP A 173 -27.71 12.90 -10.18
CA ASP A 173 -28.89 12.24 -9.65
C ASP A 173 -28.64 10.77 -9.28
N LYS A 174 -27.62 10.16 -9.86
CA LYS A 174 -27.25 8.74 -9.67
C LYS A 174 -26.10 8.53 -8.69
N ILE A 175 -25.49 9.61 -8.21
CA ILE A 175 -24.33 9.53 -7.30
C ILE A 175 -24.73 8.93 -5.96
N ASN A 176 -23.96 7.95 -5.48
CA ASN A 176 -23.97 7.58 -4.07
C ASN A 176 -22.98 8.48 -3.31
N TRP A 177 -23.50 9.55 -2.71
CA TRP A 177 -22.71 10.57 -2.03
C TRP A 177 -21.97 10.02 -0.81
N THR A 178 -22.49 9.01 -0.13
CA THR A 178 -21.82 8.31 0.97
C THR A 178 -20.52 7.67 0.48
N GLN A 179 -20.61 6.87 -0.59
CA GLN A 179 -19.42 6.23 -1.17
C GLN A 179 -18.45 7.25 -1.80
N LEU A 180 -19.01 8.28 -2.45
CA LEU A 180 -18.20 9.35 -3.07
C LEU A 180 -17.39 10.13 -2.03
N SER A 181 -17.93 10.33 -0.83
CA SER A 181 -17.25 11.07 0.25
C SER A 181 -15.95 10.40 0.70
N GLU A 182 -15.84 9.06 0.61
CA GLU A 182 -14.61 8.32 0.91
C GLU A 182 -13.62 8.28 -0.28
N ASN A 183 -14.07 8.65 -1.50
CA ASN A 183 -13.25 8.57 -2.71
C ASN A 183 -12.23 9.73 -2.77
N PRO A 184 -10.92 9.46 -2.70
CA PRO A 184 -9.90 10.52 -2.67
C PRO A 184 -9.81 11.33 -3.97
N SER A 185 -10.34 10.80 -5.08
CA SER A 185 -10.34 11.49 -6.39
C SER A 185 -11.53 12.43 -6.58
N ALA A 186 -12.53 12.38 -5.69
CA ALA A 186 -13.81 13.08 -5.88
C ALA A 186 -13.89 14.48 -5.22
N LEU A 187 -12.79 14.97 -4.61
CA LEU A 187 -12.83 16.15 -3.74
C LEU A 187 -13.36 17.40 -4.47
N THR A 188 -13.02 17.59 -5.75
CA THR A 188 -13.55 18.74 -6.53
C THR A 188 -15.07 18.72 -6.64
N LEU A 189 -15.66 17.53 -6.80
CA LEU A 189 -17.10 17.36 -6.89
C LEU A 189 -17.77 17.51 -5.50
N LEU A 190 -17.13 17.01 -4.45
CA LEU A 190 -17.58 17.16 -3.05
C LEU A 190 -17.54 18.62 -2.59
N GLU A 191 -16.50 19.37 -2.91
CA GLU A 191 -16.38 20.79 -2.56
C GLU A 191 -17.48 21.66 -3.21
N LYS A 192 -17.91 21.29 -4.42
CA LYS A 192 -19.04 21.94 -5.10
C LYS A 192 -20.42 21.57 -4.51
N ASN A 193 -20.49 20.46 -3.75
CA ASN A 193 -21.75 19.87 -3.23
C ASN A 193 -21.64 19.53 -1.74
N GLN A 194 -21.22 20.50 -0.92
CA GLN A 194 -20.92 20.27 0.50
C GLN A 194 -22.14 19.85 1.32
N ASP A 195 -23.34 20.19 0.88
CA ASP A 195 -24.61 19.79 1.45
C ASP A 195 -24.90 18.29 1.31
N LYS A 196 -24.24 17.62 0.37
CA LYS A 196 -24.39 16.18 0.09
C LYS A 196 -23.29 15.30 0.68
N ILE A 197 -22.29 15.91 1.33
CA ILE A 197 -21.18 15.18 1.94
C ILE A 197 -21.65 14.33 3.11
N ASP A 198 -21.30 13.05 3.08
CA ASP A 198 -21.33 12.20 4.27
C ASP A 198 -20.03 12.40 5.06
N TRP A 199 -20.10 13.17 6.12
CA TRP A 199 -18.93 13.56 6.93
C TRP A 199 -18.30 12.38 7.65
N THR A 200 -19.05 11.29 7.91
CA THR A 200 -18.49 10.05 8.47
C THR A 200 -17.55 9.39 7.49
N TYR A 201 -17.95 9.33 6.23
CA TYR A 201 -17.12 8.75 5.16
C TYR A 201 -16.01 9.71 4.71
N LEU A 202 -16.26 11.02 4.68
CA LEU A 202 -15.20 12.00 4.43
C LEU A 202 -14.11 11.93 5.51
N SER A 203 -14.49 11.67 6.78
CA SER A 203 -13.52 11.49 7.86
C SER A 203 -12.61 10.24 7.70
N ARG A 204 -12.87 9.38 6.72
CA ARG A 204 -12.02 8.24 6.32
C ARG A 204 -11.16 8.54 5.08
N ASN A 205 -11.42 9.65 4.41
CA ASN A 205 -10.77 9.98 3.15
C ASN A 205 -9.31 10.43 3.40
N PRO A 206 -8.29 9.70 2.87
CA PRO A 206 -6.88 9.96 3.21
C PRO A 206 -6.26 11.13 2.46
N SER A 207 -7.00 11.82 1.58
CA SER A 207 -6.45 12.91 0.79
C SER A 207 -6.23 14.17 1.61
N ALA A 208 -5.14 14.91 1.32
CA ALA A 208 -4.84 16.18 1.99
C ALA A 208 -5.98 17.22 1.80
N ARG A 209 -6.70 17.19 0.65
CA ARG A 209 -7.84 18.08 0.42
C ARG A 209 -9.05 17.73 1.30
N ALA A 210 -9.29 16.44 1.58
CA ALA A 210 -10.33 16.02 2.52
C ALA A 210 -9.99 16.49 3.94
N ILE A 211 -8.73 16.39 4.37
CA ILE A 211 -8.27 16.89 5.67
C ILE A 211 -8.50 18.41 5.76
N ALA A 212 -8.13 19.17 4.73
CA ALA A 212 -8.36 20.64 4.71
C ALA A 212 -9.86 20.99 4.75
N LEU A 213 -10.72 20.18 4.11
CA LEU A 213 -12.18 20.37 4.16
C LEU A 213 -12.74 20.07 5.55
N LEU A 214 -12.21 19.04 6.23
CA LEU A 214 -12.56 18.70 7.63
C LEU A 214 -12.07 19.79 8.60
N GLU A 215 -10.86 20.34 8.40
CA GLU A 215 -10.31 21.43 9.19
C GLU A 215 -11.22 22.67 9.20
N ASN A 216 -11.85 22.97 8.06
CA ASN A 216 -12.80 24.07 7.94
C ASN A 216 -14.22 23.71 8.43
N ASN A 217 -14.49 22.45 8.84
CA ASN A 217 -15.78 21.96 9.30
C ASN A 217 -15.63 21.04 10.53
N GLN A 218 -14.94 21.52 11.55
CA GLN A 218 -14.52 20.72 12.70
C GLN A 218 -15.69 20.14 13.51
N ASP A 219 -16.83 20.79 13.49
CA ASP A 219 -18.08 20.35 14.13
C ASP A 219 -18.66 19.07 13.49
N LYS A 220 -18.26 18.77 12.25
CA LYS A 220 -18.75 17.62 11.48
C LYS A 220 -17.77 16.42 11.49
N ILE A 221 -16.60 16.57 12.13
CA ILE A 221 -15.58 15.51 12.18
C ILE A 221 -16.04 14.33 13.00
N VAL A 222 -15.93 13.13 12.42
CA VAL A 222 -16.05 11.86 13.15
C VAL A 222 -14.66 11.41 13.58
N TRP A 223 -14.25 11.83 14.78
CA TRP A 223 -12.90 11.64 15.31
C TRP A 223 -12.43 10.20 15.33
N SER A 224 -13.34 9.23 15.61
CA SER A 224 -13.01 7.80 15.58
C SER A 224 -12.60 7.29 14.20
N GLN A 225 -13.03 7.94 13.13
CA GLN A 225 -12.65 7.63 11.76
C GLN A 225 -11.37 8.39 11.36
N LEU A 226 -11.33 9.68 11.64
CA LEU A 226 -10.19 10.54 11.31
C LEU A 226 -8.89 10.04 11.97
N SER A 227 -8.97 9.56 13.22
CA SER A 227 -7.81 9.05 13.96
C SER A 227 -7.13 7.82 13.31
N ARG A 228 -7.74 7.19 12.30
CA ARG A 228 -7.17 6.06 11.56
C ARG A 228 -6.35 6.50 10.35
N ILE A 229 -6.40 7.78 9.98
CA ILE A 229 -5.76 8.30 8.77
C ILE A 229 -4.34 8.77 9.09
N PRO A 230 -3.28 8.20 8.47
CA PRO A 230 -1.91 8.62 8.70
C PRO A 230 -1.66 10.10 8.35
N ALA A 231 -2.41 10.67 7.40
CA ALA A 231 -2.23 12.03 6.90
C ALA A 231 -2.55 13.14 7.92
N ILE A 232 -3.13 12.82 9.10
CA ILE A 232 -3.32 13.78 10.18
C ILE A 232 -2.05 14.01 11.01
N ILE A 233 -1.00 13.23 10.76
CA ILE A 233 0.28 13.33 11.46
C ILE A 233 1.28 13.98 10.53
N GLU A 234 1.90 15.07 10.99
CA GLU A 234 2.97 15.75 10.28
C GLU A 234 4.30 15.60 11.00
N TYR A 235 5.40 15.84 10.27
CA TYR A 235 6.72 15.87 10.88
C TYR A 235 6.90 17.17 11.67
N ASP A 236 7.23 17.07 12.95
CA ASP A 236 7.68 18.20 13.76
C ASP A 236 9.12 18.58 13.36
N TYR A 237 9.27 19.22 12.20
CA TYR A 237 10.57 19.67 11.71
C TYR A 237 11.28 20.64 12.67
N LYS A 238 10.52 21.43 13.43
CA LYS A 238 11.08 22.35 14.42
C LYS A 238 11.67 21.57 15.58
N GLY A 239 10.89 20.68 16.18
CA GLY A 239 11.37 19.82 17.26
C GLY A 239 12.53 18.91 16.85
N MET A 240 12.48 18.35 15.61
CA MET A 240 13.59 17.57 15.05
C MET A 240 14.86 18.42 14.89
N LYS A 241 14.74 19.64 14.38
CA LYS A 241 15.86 20.60 14.23
C LYS A 241 16.43 20.96 15.58
N ASP A 242 15.59 21.31 16.56
CA ASP A 242 16.01 21.67 17.91
C ASP A 242 16.70 20.50 18.62
N ALA A 243 16.16 19.27 18.49
CA ALA A 243 16.78 18.06 19.03
C ALA A 243 18.14 17.76 18.36
N MET A 244 18.23 17.93 17.03
CA MET A 244 19.48 17.76 16.28
C MET A 244 20.53 18.78 16.72
N TYR A 245 20.18 20.08 16.84
CA TYR A 245 21.10 21.13 17.31
C TYR A 245 21.54 20.86 18.74
N LYS A 246 20.63 20.47 19.63
CA LYS A 246 20.97 20.13 21.02
C LYS A 246 21.94 18.95 21.06
N GLY A 247 21.66 17.86 20.32
CA GLY A 247 22.53 16.70 20.24
C GLY A 247 23.91 17.01 19.70
N ILE A 248 24.00 17.78 18.61
CA ILE A 248 25.28 18.24 18.03
C ILE A 248 26.03 19.11 19.03
N LYS A 249 25.35 20.06 19.66
CA LYS A 249 25.98 20.95 20.66
C LYS A 249 26.53 20.15 21.85
N GLU A 250 25.74 19.22 22.37
CA GLU A 250 26.18 18.35 23.48
C GLU A 250 27.37 17.47 23.09
N ASP A 251 27.35 16.90 21.86
CA ASP A 251 28.46 16.08 21.36
C ASP A 251 29.75 16.91 21.14
N LEU A 252 29.62 18.11 20.57
CA LEU A 252 30.74 19.02 20.40
C LEU A 252 31.36 19.39 21.75
N VAL A 253 30.54 19.79 22.76
CA VAL A 253 31.02 20.16 24.07
C VAL A 253 31.64 18.98 24.82
N LYS A 254 30.99 17.81 24.80
CA LYS A 254 31.46 16.64 25.53
C LYS A 254 32.70 16.00 24.89
N ASN A 255 32.78 16.00 23.57
CA ASN A 255 33.81 15.27 22.84
C ASN A 255 34.84 16.18 22.17
N ARG A 256 34.44 17.08 21.27
CA ARG A 256 35.37 17.85 20.44
C ARG A 256 35.97 19.01 21.21
N PHE A 257 35.19 19.79 21.91
CA PHE A 257 35.62 20.94 22.69
C PHE A 257 35.87 20.62 24.19
N HIS A 258 35.99 19.33 24.54
CA HIS A 258 36.32 18.96 25.90
C HIS A 258 37.73 19.49 26.22
N PRO A 259 37.98 20.11 27.44
CA PRO A 259 39.27 20.71 27.84
C PRO A 259 40.47 19.79 27.59
N LYS A 260 40.35 18.48 27.75
CA LYS A 260 41.39 17.48 27.44
C LYS A 260 41.89 17.50 25.99
N ASN A 261 41.15 18.10 25.05
CA ASN A 261 41.48 18.16 23.63
C ASN A 261 42.14 19.51 23.23
N ILE A 262 42.23 20.47 24.12
CA ILE A 262 42.87 21.77 23.87
C ILE A 262 44.24 21.60 23.17
N PRO A 263 45.14 20.70 23.63
CA PRO A 263 46.42 20.51 22.96
C PRO A 263 46.35 20.07 21.50
N LYS A 264 45.18 19.49 21.09
CA LYS A 264 44.93 19.01 19.72
C LYS A 264 44.30 20.07 18.82
N PHE A 265 43.91 21.25 19.35
CA PHE A 265 43.25 22.29 18.56
C PHE A 265 44.15 22.85 17.45
N ARG A 266 45.46 22.92 17.69
CA ARG A 266 46.45 23.28 16.66
C ARG A 266 46.49 22.30 15.52
N ASP A 267 46.42 20.99 15.79
CA ASP A 267 46.39 19.95 14.80
C ASP A 267 45.10 20.01 13.95
N TRP A 268 44.03 20.61 14.49
CA TRP A 268 42.77 20.83 13.81
C TRP A 268 42.65 22.17 13.10
N GLY A 269 43.77 22.95 13.01
CA GLY A 269 43.82 24.24 12.33
C GLY A 269 43.14 25.39 13.10
N MET A 270 42.98 25.24 14.42
CA MET A 270 42.49 26.32 15.30
C MET A 270 43.68 27.05 15.95
N ASP A 271 44.34 27.88 15.16
CA ASP A 271 45.41 28.74 15.66
C ASP A 271 44.79 30.00 16.33
N GLY A 272 45.05 30.23 17.63
CA GLY A 272 44.62 31.46 18.29
C GLY A 272 44.08 31.36 19.71
N PHE A 273 44.16 30.18 20.36
CA PHE A 273 44.01 30.12 21.82
C PHE A 273 45.39 30.40 22.46
N GLU A 274 45.72 31.67 22.57
CA GLU A 274 46.84 32.08 23.44
C GLU A 274 46.45 31.77 24.88
N ASP A 275 47.39 31.18 25.61
CA ASP A 275 47.23 30.87 27.04
C ASP A 275 46.91 32.18 27.78
N TYR A 276 45.69 32.33 28.30
CA TYR A 276 45.44 33.29 29.36
C TYR A 276 46.11 32.71 30.59
N GLU A 277 47.33 33.13 30.84
CA GLU A 277 47.94 33.00 32.17
C GLU A 277 47.16 33.91 33.12
N ASP A 278 46.53 33.31 34.13
CA ASP A 278 45.87 34.02 35.21
C ASP A 278 46.95 34.90 35.94
N GLU A 279 46.75 36.23 35.95
CA GLU A 279 47.33 37.10 36.91
C GLU A 279 46.49 37.16 38.20
#